data_bfb75b2b75e96998d2c8d8dfdf5813fe
#
_entry.id   bfb75b2b75e96998d2c8d8dfdf5813fe
#
_cell.length_a   1.000
_cell.length_b   1.000
_cell.length_c   1.000
_cell.angle_alpha   90.00
_cell.angle_beta   90.00
_cell.angle_gamma   90.00
#
_symmetry.space_group_name_H-M   'P 1'
#
loop_
_entity.id
_entity.type
_entity.pdbx_description
1 polymer ?
#
loop_
_entity_poly.entity_id
_entity_poly.type
_entity_poly.pdbx_seq_one_letter_code
_entity_poly.pdbx_strand_id
1 'polypeptide(L)'
;MESIKEIFKIGYGPSSSHTMGPAIASKKFLVKNQNATNFKCILYGSLARTGRGHLTDYIIKKTFQNKKIDIIFDYDKVYNYHPNAMQFYAYNGDILIDEWLVFSVGGGSLKELNEKRSLFNKMIYPHQKMNEILDYTKKFNLSFVDYILKYEGESIIPYLYNILDQMKKTINNGIYTDGILPGGLNVVRKASLFYQKYMKKPCLEYLVYAYALASSEENASGHLIVTAPTCGSCGVLPAVLLSYQKLNNIPDDKIINSLMVAGLIGNLVKTNASISGAEVGCQGEIGVACSMASAALSYLENKTNEEIEYAAEIALEHHLGMTCDPIDGLVQIPCIERNAVASMQAYNVEKDIELAGSSHNVTLDSVIKVMDETGRDLHTKYRETSTGGLAIHKKG
;
A
#
# COMPACT_ATOMS: atom_id res chain seq x y z
N MET A 1 -15.26 -2.79 -10.54
CA MET A 1 -14.09 -2.87 -9.66
C MET A 1 -14.45 -3.65 -8.39
N GLU A 2 -13.48 -4.17 -7.68
CA GLU A 2 -13.63 -4.80 -6.35
C GLU A 2 -14.06 -3.77 -5.28
N SER A 3 -14.30 -4.22 -4.04
CA SER A 3 -14.55 -3.32 -2.91
C SER A 3 -13.32 -2.50 -2.53
N ILE A 4 -13.50 -1.25 -2.07
CA ILE A 4 -12.42 -0.44 -1.50
C ILE A 4 -11.80 -1.06 -0.23
N LYS A 5 -12.45 -2.04 0.39
CA LYS A 5 -11.87 -2.86 1.45
C LYS A 5 -10.58 -3.57 1.02
N GLU A 6 -10.42 -3.79 -0.28
CA GLU A 6 -9.22 -4.41 -0.83
C GLU A 6 -8.00 -3.47 -0.89
N ILE A 7 -8.22 -2.16 -0.70
CA ILE A 7 -7.18 -1.14 -0.60
C ILE A 7 -6.71 -0.98 0.85
N PHE A 8 -7.66 -1.01 1.78
CA PHE A 8 -7.39 -0.82 3.20
C PHE A 8 -7.43 -2.15 3.94
N LYS A 9 -6.27 -2.65 4.35
CA LYS A 9 -6.15 -3.90 5.13
C LYS A 9 -5.28 -3.66 6.35
N ILE A 10 -5.75 -4.14 7.50
CA ILE A 10 -4.95 -4.17 8.73
C ILE A 10 -4.06 -5.40 8.68
N GLY A 11 -2.76 -5.22 8.88
CA GLY A 11 -1.80 -6.31 8.88
C GLY A 11 -0.40 -5.89 9.33
N TYR A 12 0.46 -6.88 9.49
CA TYR A 12 1.84 -6.64 9.88
C TYR A 12 2.69 -6.20 8.69
N GLY A 13 3.48 -5.12 8.89
CA GLY A 13 4.54 -4.75 7.95
C GLY A 13 5.69 -5.77 7.89
N PRO A 14 6.74 -5.46 7.13
CA PRO A 14 6.95 -4.22 6.39
C PRO A 14 6.38 -4.17 4.97
N SER A 15 5.93 -5.31 4.38
CA SER A 15 5.51 -5.35 2.97
C SER A 15 4.18 -6.05 2.79
N SER A 16 3.28 -5.46 2.00
CA SER A 16 1.99 -6.09 1.66
C SER A 16 2.16 -7.32 0.76
N SER A 17 3.12 -7.29 -0.18
CA SER A 17 3.41 -8.41 -1.08
C SER A 17 4.34 -9.45 -0.46
N HIS A 18 5.32 -9.03 0.36
CA HIS A 18 6.35 -9.92 0.90
C HIS A 18 6.11 -10.38 2.34
N THR A 19 5.20 -9.72 3.08
CA THR A 19 4.87 -10.10 4.47
C THR A 19 3.40 -10.50 4.60
N MET A 20 2.45 -9.59 4.28
CA MET A 20 1.02 -9.87 4.44
C MET A 20 0.52 -10.97 3.50
N GLY A 21 0.89 -10.93 2.21
CA GLY A 21 0.53 -11.97 1.25
C GLY A 21 1.02 -13.36 1.65
N PRO A 22 2.30 -13.56 1.96
CA PRO A 22 2.82 -14.80 2.50
C PRO A 22 2.15 -15.27 3.80
N ALA A 23 1.83 -14.34 4.73
CA ALA A 23 1.09 -14.69 5.94
C ALA A 23 -0.31 -15.23 5.65
N ILE A 24 -1.05 -14.57 4.73
CA ILE A 24 -2.38 -14.99 4.31
C ILE A 24 -2.33 -16.35 3.60
N ALA A 25 -1.36 -16.54 2.68
CA ALA A 25 -1.15 -17.80 1.98
C ALA A 25 -0.82 -18.94 2.95
N SER A 26 0.12 -18.70 3.86
CA SER A 26 0.50 -19.65 4.91
C SER A 26 -0.70 -20.07 5.76
N LYS A 27 -1.51 -19.11 6.21
CA LYS A 27 -2.71 -19.39 7.00
C LYS A 27 -3.73 -20.23 6.25
N LYS A 28 -3.99 -19.89 4.97
CA LYS A 28 -4.92 -20.64 4.11
C LYS A 28 -4.45 -22.07 3.91
N PHE A 29 -3.17 -22.26 3.59
CA PHE A 29 -2.58 -23.57 3.34
C PHE A 29 -2.55 -24.43 4.59
N LEU A 30 -2.20 -23.83 5.74
CA LEU A 30 -2.21 -24.52 7.04
C LEU A 30 -3.62 -24.98 7.44
N VAL A 31 -4.63 -24.12 7.28
CA VAL A 31 -6.04 -24.44 7.59
C VAL A 31 -6.55 -25.58 6.70
N LYS A 32 -6.20 -25.59 5.42
CA LYS A 32 -6.56 -26.65 4.49
C LYS A 32 -5.89 -28.00 4.86
N ASN A 33 -4.68 -27.97 5.41
CA ASN A 33 -3.83 -29.14 5.63
C ASN A 33 -3.53 -29.39 7.12
N GLN A 34 -4.55 -29.31 7.99
CA GLN A 34 -4.39 -29.44 9.45
C GLN A 34 -3.78 -30.78 9.88
N ASN A 35 -4.03 -31.85 9.11
CA ASN A 35 -3.56 -33.22 9.38
C ASN A 35 -2.11 -33.47 8.90
N ALA A 36 -1.50 -32.53 8.19
CA ALA A 36 -0.10 -32.65 7.77
C ALA A 36 0.85 -32.60 8.97
N THR A 37 1.92 -33.40 8.91
CA THR A 37 2.95 -33.46 9.95
C THR A 37 4.05 -32.42 9.73
N ASN A 38 4.40 -32.15 8.49
CA ASN A 38 5.45 -31.22 8.10
C ASN A 38 5.13 -30.52 6.79
N PHE A 39 5.76 -29.37 6.60
CA PHE A 39 5.51 -28.46 5.47
C PHE A 39 6.84 -27.99 4.84
N LYS A 40 6.76 -27.58 3.59
CA LYS A 40 7.84 -26.93 2.89
C LYS A 40 7.28 -25.74 2.10
N CYS A 41 8.01 -24.63 2.06
CA CYS A 41 7.69 -23.48 1.23
C CYS A 41 8.92 -23.11 0.40
N ILE A 42 8.75 -22.93 -0.91
CA ILE A 42 9.79 -22.40 -1.79
C ILE A 42 9.36 -21.00 -2.23
N LEU A 43 10.23 -20.04 -2.02
CA LEU A 43 10.06 -18.65 -2.43
C LEU A 43 10.85 -18.41 -3.71
N TYR A 44 10.24 -17.71 -4.67
CA TYR A 44 10.81 -17.45 -6.00
C TYR A 44 10.87 -15.96 -6.32
N GLY A 45 11.70 -15.59 -7.30
CA GLY A 45 11.77 -14.25 -7.88
C GLY A 45 12.06 -13.16 -6.84
N SER A 46 11.21 -12.14 -6.76
CA SER A 46 11.37 -11.03 -5.80
C SER A 46 11.22 -11.51 -4.35
N LEU A 47 10.29 -12.44 -4.06
CA LEU A 47 10.14 -13.03 -2.72
C LEU A 47 11.40 -13.75 -2.25
N ALA A 48 12.17 -14.36 -3.14
CA ALA A 48 13.44 -14.96 -2.77
C ALA A 48 14.51 -13.88 -2.52
N ARG A 49 14.62 -12.90 -3.41
CA ARG A 49 15.71 -11.91 -3.41
C ARG A 49 15.62 -10.91 -2.26
N THR A 50 14.44 -10.45 -1.92
CA THR A 50 14.22 -9.42 -0.89
C THR A 50 13.47 -9.94 0.35
N GLY A 51 13.02 -11.20 0.32
CA GLY A 51 12.14 -11.77 1.35
C GLY A 51 12.71 -11.76 2.77
N ARG A 52 14.03 -11.89 2.93
CA ARG A 52 14.66 -11.78 4.27
C ARG A 52 14.53 -10.37 4.83
N GLY A 53 14.80 -9.35 4.01
CA GLY A 53 14.65 -7.94 4.40
C GLY A 53 13.18 -7.56 4.70
N HIS A 54 12.25 -8.24 4.02
CA HIS A 54 10.81 -8.07 4.23
C HIS A 54 10.20 -9.02 5.26
N LEU A 55 11.00 -9.75 6.03
CA LEU A 55 10.54 -10.69 7.06
C LEU A 55 9.62 -11.80 6.53
N THR A 56 9.75 -12.19 5.24
CA THR A 56 8.88 -13.20 4.61
C THR A 56 9.01 -14.57 5.28
N ASP A 57 10.23 -15.03 5.53
CA ASP A 57 10.49 -16.29 6.22
C ASP A 57 10.04 -16.25 7.68
N TYR A 58 10.26 -15.13 8.34
CA TYR A 58 9.80 -14.94 9.73
C TYR A 58 8.27 -15.06 9.83
N ILE A 59 7.52 -14.34 8.98
CA ILE A 59 6.05 -14.35 9.06
C ILE A 59 5.44 -15.70 8.67
N ILE A 60 6.04 -16.41 7.70
CA ILE A 60 5.64 -17.77 7.34
C ILE A 60 5.83 -18.70 8.55
N LYS A 61 7.05 -18.73 9.15
CA LYS A 61 7.33 -19.53 10.35
C LYS A 61 6.38 -19.18 11.51
N LYS A 62 6.17 -17.90 11.76
CA LYS A 62 5.25 -17.41 12.80
C LYS A 62 3.82 -17.89 12.56
N THR A 63 3.35 -17.94 11.30
CA THR A 63 2.00 -18.39 10.94
C THR A 63 1.84 -19.89 11.16
N PHE A 64 2.86 -20.71 10.88
CA PHE A 64 2.84 -22.14 11.10
C PHE A 64 3.00 -22.53 12.59
N GLN A 65 3.43 -21.59 13.45
CA GLN A 65 3.57 -21.79 14.91
C GLN A 65 4.35 -23.05 15.27
N ASN A 66 3.66 -24.08 15.81
CA ASN A 66 4.24 -25.32 16.28
C ASN A 66 4.42 -26.40 15.19
N LYS A 67 4.00 -26.12 13.96
CA LYS A 67 4.18 -27.06 12.83
C LYS A 67 5.56 -26.81 12.17
N LYS A 68 6.26 -27.90 11.88
CA LYS A 68 7.56 -27.83 11.20
C LYS A 68 7.34 -27.37 9.76
N ILE A 69 8.05 -26.30 9.36
CA ILE A 69 8.10 -25.80 7.98
C ILE A 69 9.52 -25.50 7.59
N ASP A 70 9.95 -26.03 6.45
CA ASP A 70 11.23 -25.70 5.81
C ASP A 70 11.00 -24.65 4.73
N ILE A 71 11.82 -23.58 4.74
CA ILE A 71 11.71 -22.47 3.78
C ILE A 71 12.96 -22.43 2.92
N ILE A 72 12.78 -22.49 1.59
CA ILE A 72 13.84 -22.47 0.59
C ILE A 72 13.69 -21.18 -0.22
N PHE A 73 14.80 -20.48 -0.42
CA PHE A 73 14.92 -19.32 -1.31
C PHE A 73 15.53 -19.77 -2.63
N ASP A 74 14.73 -19.81 -3.69
CA ASP A 74 15.17 -20.13 -5.04
C ASP A 74 15.40 -18.82 -5.80
N TYR A 75 16.64 -18.42 -5.95
CA TYR A 75 17.06 -17.17 -6.58
C TYR A 75 17.07 -17.23 -8.11
N ASP A 76 17.02 -18.42 -8.70
CA ASP A 76 17.23 -18.63 -10.13
C ASP A 76 15.89 -18.66 -10.88
N LYS A 77 14.89 -19.28 -10.29
CA LYS A 77 13.57 -19.43 -10.91
C LYS A 77 12.71 -18.18 -10.77
N VAL A 78 12.21 -17.68 -11.89
CA VAL A 78 11.22 -16.60 -11.95
C VAL A 78 10.02 -17.04 -12.80
N TYR A 79 8.81 -16.79 -12.33
CA TYR A 79 7.60 -17.08 -13.09
C TYR A 79 7.21 -15.88 -13.96
N ASN A 80 6.89 -16.11 -15.23
CA ASN A 80 6.44 -15.06 -16.16
C ASN A 80 5.09 -14.44 -15.76
N TYR A 81 4.29 -15.16 -14.98
CA TYR A 81 2.97 -14.70 -14.54
C TYR A 81 3.07 -13.55 -13.53
N HIS A 82 3.95 -13.68 -12.51
CA HIS A 82 4.19 -12.66 -11.50
C HIS A 82 5.52 -12.94 -10.74
N PRO A 83 6.32 -11.91 -10.40
CA PRO A 83 7.61 -12.09 -9.74
C PRO A 83 7.54 -12.59 -8.29
N ASN A 84 6.40 -12.47 -7.62
CA ASN A 84 6.23 -12.86 -6.21
C ASN A 84 5.53 -14.21 -6.09
N ALA A 85 6.23 -15.28 -6.49
CA ALA A 85 5.70 -16.63 -6.43
C ALA A 85 6.15 -17.38 -5.17
N MET A 86 5.27 -18.22 -4.61
CA MET A 86 5.57 -19.15 -3.53
C MET A 86 4.86 -20.48 -3.77
N GLN A 87 5.60 -21.57 -3.55
CA GLN A 87 5.09 -22.93 -3.67
C GLN A 87 5.09 -23.59 -2.30
N PHE A 88 3.92 -23.96 -1.83
CA PHE A 88 3.73 -24.71 -0.59
C PHE A 88 3.59 -26.20 -0.85
N TYR A 89 4.08 -27.02 0.07
CA TYR A 89 3.93 -28.47 0.09
C TYR A 89 3.56 -28.90 1.50
N ALA A 90 2.63 -29.85 1.61
CA ALA A 90 2.21 -30.50 2.86
C ALA A 90 2.51 -32.00 2.79
N TYR A 91 3.06 -32.53 3.86
CA TYR A 91 3.45 -33.96 3.95
C TYR A 91 2.84 -34.62 5.18
N ASN A 92 2.59 -35.94 5.04
CA ASN A 92 2.35 -36.82 6.18
C ASN A 92 3.52 -37.85 6.22
N GLY A 93 4.45 -37.65 7.18
CA GLY A 93 5.77 -38.28 7.09
C GLY A 93 6.49 -37.80 5.82
N ASP A 94 6.88 -38.77 4.95
CA ASP A 94 7.55 -38.48 3.66
C ASP A 94 6.56 -38.43 2.48
N ILE A 95 5.27 -38.68 2.71
CA ILE A 95 4.25 -38.71 1.66
C ILE A 95 3.73 -37.31 1.41
N LEU A 96 3.86 -36.81 0.17
CA LEU A 96 3.25 -35.55 -0.28
C LEU A 96 1.72 -35.73 -0.33
N ILE A 97 0.98 -34.87 0.38
CA ILE A 97 -0.49 -34.91 0.44
C ILE A 97 -1.16 -33.70 -0.25
N ASP A 98 -0.48 -32.57 -0.33
CA ASP A 98 -1.00 -31.38 -1.03
C ASP A 98 0.13 -30.47 -1.47
N GLU A 99 -0.07 -29.76 -2.57
CA GLU A 99 0.80 -28.69 -3.03
C GLU A 99 0.01 -27.49 -3.57
N TRP A 100 0.58 -26.30 -3.47
CA TRP A 100 -0.09 -25.08 -3.89
C TRP A 100 0.89 -24.02 -4.38
N LEU A 101 0.82 -23.67 -5.67
CA LEU A 101 1.53 -22.54 -6.24
C LEU A 101 0.63 -21.30 -6.21
N VAL A 102 1.11 -20.25 -5.55
CA VAL A 102 0.35 -19.01 -5.35
C VAL A 102 1.24 -17.79 -5.51
N PHE A 103 0.67 -16.69 -5.98
CA PHE A 103 1.35 -15.42 -6.24
C PHE A 103 0.81 -14.34 -5.32
N SER A 104 1.70 -13.56 -4.72
CA SER A 104 1.35 -12.37 -3.93
C SER A 104 1.39 -11.13 -4.83
N VAL A 105 0.21 -10.63 -5.22
CA VAL A 105 0.05 -9.61 -6.28
C VAL A 105 -0.09 -8.18 -5.77
N GLY A 106 0.41 -7.89 -4.56
CA GLY A 106 0.31 -6.58 -3.93
C GLY A 106 -0.94 -6.41 -3.05
N GLY A 107 -0.92 -5.43 -2.15
CA GLY A 107 -2.03 -5.15 -1.22
C GLY A 107 -2.45 -6.34 -0.34
N GLY A 108 -1.59 -7.36 -0.15
CA GLY A 108 -1.94 -8.60 0.55
C GLY A 108 -2.90 -9.51 -0.23
N SER A 109 -3.08 -9.28 -1.53
CA SER A 109 -3.93 -10.11 -2.39
C SER A 109 -3.15 -11.30 -2.97
N LEU A 110 -3.84 -12.42 -3.21
CA LEU A 110 -3.26 -13.65 -3.74
C LEU A 110 -3.94 -14.03 -5.05
N LYS A 111 -3.18 -14.60 -5.99
CA LYS A 111 -3.69 -15.19 -7.24
C LYS A 111 -3.06 -16.53 -7.53
N GLU A 112 -3.76 -17.39 -8.28
CA GLU A 112 -3.26 -18.67 -8.79
C GLU A 112 -2.97 -18.58 -10.30
N LEU A 113 -2.16 -19.54 -10.82
CA LEU A 113 -1.62 -19.47 -12.19
C LEU A 113 -2.68 -19.35 -13.30
N ASN A 114 -3.87 -19.93 -13.11
CA ASN A 114 -4.93 -20.00 -14.10
C ASN A 114 -6.12 -19.09 -13.79
N GLU A 115 -6.05 -18.28 -12.75
CA GLU A 115 -7.13 -17.38 -12.38
C GLU A 115 -6.99 -16.05 -13.11
N LYS A 116 -7.89 -15.82 -14.07
CA LYS A 116 -8.03 -14.50 -14.72
C LYS A 116 -8.52 -13.41 -13.75
N ARG A 117 -9.11 -13.80 -12.60
CA ARG A 117 -9.58 -12.91 -11.52
C ARG A 117 -9.47 -13.67 -10.20
N SER A 118 -9.17 -12.97 -9.09
CA SER A 118 -9.24 -13.55 -7.75
C SER A 118 -10.61 -14.18 -7.53
N LEU A 119 -10.69 -15.48 -7.25
CA LEU A 119 -11.94 -16.21 -6.98
C LEU A 119 -12.69 -15.70 -5.73
N PHE A 120 -12.06 -14.84 -4.94
CA PHE A 120 -12.55 -14.43 -3.64
C PHE A 120 -13.12 -13.00 -3.61
N ASN A 121 -12.85 -12.17 -4.63
CA ASN A 121 -13.26 -10.78 -4.60
C ASN A 121 -14.39 -10.52 -5.59
N LYS A 122 -15.56 -10.23 -5.06
CA LYS A 122 -16.74 -9.88 -5.85
C LYS A 122 -16.55 -8.49 -6.45
N MET A 123 -16.74 -8.38 -7.76
CA MET A 123 -16.83 -7.09 -8.45
C MET A 123 -18.15 -6.43 -8.04
N ILE A 124 -18.06 -5.28 -7.37
CA ILE A 124 -19.23 -4.56 -6.87
C ILE A 124 -19.49 -3.25 -7.62
N TYR A 125 -18.43 -2.59 -8.13
CA TYR A 125 -18.60 -1.40 -8.94
C TYR A 125 -18.72 -1.75 -10.43
N PRO A 126 -19.73 -1.22 -11.13
CA PRO A 126 -19.92 -1.47 -12.57
C PRO A 126 -18.90 -0.73 -13.44
N HIS A 127 -18.52 0.49 -13.04
CA HIS A 127 -17.58 1.33 -13.77
C HIS A 127 -16.14 0.97 -13.43
N GLN A 128 -15.24 1.08 -14.42
CA GLN A 128 -13.83 0.73 -14.25
C GLN A 128 -12.89 1.91 -14.51
N LYS A 129 -13.40 3.01 -15.04
CA LYS A 129 -12.65 4.24 -15.36
C LYS A 129 -13.21 5.43 -14.60
N MET A 130 -12.35 6.39 -14.28
CA MET A 130 -12.76 7.62 -13.61
C MET A 130 -13.73 8.43 -14.47
N ASN A 131 -13.48 8.53 -15.77
CA ASN A 131 -14.40 9.24 -16.68
C ASN A 131 -15.82 8.66 -16.66
N GLU A 132 -15.95 7.33 -16.60
CA GLU A 132 -17.27 6.67 -16.48
C GLU A 132 -17.97 7.04 -15.16
N ILE A 133 -17.20 7.17 -14.06
CA ILE A 133 -17.70 7.54 -12.74
C ILE A 133 -18.12 9.02 -12.73
N LEU A 134 -17.33 9.92 -13.31
CA LEU A 134 -17.67 11.33 -13.43
C LEU A 134 -18.95 11.54 -14.24
N ASP A 135 -19.07 10.88 -15.40
CA ASP A 135 -20.31 10.94 -16.21
C ASP A 135 -21.52 10.44 -15.44
N TYR A 136 -21.34 9.33 -14.70
CA TYR A 136 -22.42 8.76 -13.90
C TYR A 136 -22.82 9.69 -12.74
N THR A 137 -21.85 10.18 -11.98
CA THR A 137 -22.12 11.07 -10.84
C THR A 137 -22.73 12.39 -11.29
N LYS A 138 -22.27 12.97 -12.39
CA LYS A 138 -22.85 14.16 -13.01
C LYS A 138 -24.30 13.95 -13.46
N LYS A 139 -24.58 12.83 -14.14
CA LYS A 139 -25.94 12.49 -14.63
C LYS A 139 -26.95 12.36 -13.50
N PHE A 140 -26.54 11.83 -12.35
CA PHE A 140 -27.43 11.59 -11.21
C PHE A 140 -27.26 12.58 -10.07
N ASN A 141 -26.45 13.63 -10.25
CA ASN A 141 -26.11 14.65 -9.25
C ASN A 141 -25.64 14.04 -7.91
N LEU A 142 -24.66 13.14 -7.99
CA LEU A 142 -24.07 12.41 -6.86
C LEU A 142 -22.69 12.92 -6.55
N SER A 143 -22.32 12.95 -5.27
CA SER A 143 -20.91 13.02 -4.86
C SER A 143 -20.21 11.67 -5.05
N PHE A 144 -18.87 11.64 -4.99
CA PHE A 144 -18.14 10.37 -4.94
C PHE A 144 -18.52 9.52 -3.73
N VAL A 145 -18.83 10.13 -2.58
CA VAL A 145 -19.28 9.41 -1.39
C VAL A 145 -20.63 8.74 -1.63
N ASP A 146 -21.60 9.43 -2.25
CA ASP A 146 -22.89 8.84 -2.60
C ASP A 146 -22.73 7.67 -3.57
N TYR A 147 -21.84 7.82 -4.57
CA TYR A 147 -21.50 6.77 -5.51
C TYR A 147 -20.92 5.53 -4.79
N ILE A 148 -19.99 5.74 -3.86
CA ILE A 148 -19.36 4.64 -3.11
C ILE A 148 -20.39 3.95 -2.22
N LEU A 149 -21.16 4.68 -1.44
CA LEU A 149 -22.21 4.14 -0.57
C LEU A 149 -23.26 3.33 -1.34
N LYS A 150 -23.59 3.75 -2.56
CA LYS A 150 -24.52 3.01 -3.43
C LYS A 150 -24.05 1.58 -3.72
N TYR A 151 -22.76 1.34 -3.89
CA TYR A 151 -22.22 0.03 -4.28
C TYR A 151 -21.61 -0.77 -3.11
N GLU A 152 -21.01 -0.10 -2.13
CA GLU A 152 -20.48 -0.74 -0.91
C GLU A 152 -21.57 -1.05 0.12
N GLY A 153 -22.65 -0.25 0.11
CA GLY A 153 -23.63 -0.24 1.18
C GLY A 153 -23.09 0.37 2.48
N GLU A 154 -23.97 0.54 3.45
CA GLU A 154 -23.60 1.16 4.74
C GLU A 154 -22.58 0.33 5.56
N SER A 155 -22.41 -0.94 5.24
CA SER A 155 -21.44 -1.82 5.92
C SER A 155 -19.98 -1.38 5.76
N ILE A 156 -19.71 -0.47 4.81
CA ILE A 156 -18.38 0.11 4.64
C ILE A 156 -18.00 1.07 5.78
N ILE A 157 -18.99 1.74 6.36
CA ILE A 157 -18.78 2.77 7.40
C ILE A 157 -18.10 2.17 8.65
N PRO A 158 -18.66 1.16 9.33
CA PRO A 158 -18.00 0.57 10.50
C PRO A 158 -16.65 -0.07 10.15
N TYR A 159 -16.47 -0.58 8.92
CA TYR A 159 -15.18 -1.06 8.46
C TYR A 159 -14.13 0.07 8.44
N LEU A 160 -14.46 1.22 7.85
CA LEU A 160 -13.56 2.37 7.77
C LEU A 160 -13.29 3.02 9.14
N TYR A 161 -14.23 2.98 10.06
CA TYR A 161 -13.95 3.38 11.46
C TYR A 161 -12.87 2.51 12.10
N ASN A 162 -12.89 1.19 11.87
CA ASN A 162 -11.84 0.30 12.36
C ASN A 162 -10.48 0.58 11.68
N ILE A 163 -10.50 0.92 10.38
CA ILE A 163 -9.32 1.35 9.64
C ILE A 163 -8.74 2.64 10.21
N LEU A 164 -9.58 3.66 10.44
CA LEU A 164 -9.18 4.93 11.01
C LEU A 164 -8.60 4.77 12.42
N ASP A 165 -9.24 3.96 13.27
CA ASP A 165 -8.76 3.66 14.62
C ASP A 165 -7.35 3.03 14.59
N GLN A 166 -7.13 2.07 13.68
CA GLN A 166 -5.80 1.47 13.53
C GLN A 166 -4.76 2.49 12.99
N MET A 167 -5.11 3.37 12.06
CA MET A 167 -4.23 4.45 11.59
C MET A 167 -3.82 5.37 12.75
N LYS A 168 -4.80 5.78 13.58
CA LYS A 168 -4.54 6.59 14.79
C LYS A 168 -3.61 5.88 15.78
N LYS A 169 -3.85 4.59 16.03
CA LYS A 169 -3.00 3.77 16.92
C LYS A 169 -1.58 3.66 16.39
N THR A 170 -1.42 3.41 15.10
CA THR A 170 -0.10 3.29 14.47
C THR A 170 0.71 4.57 14.61
N ILE A 171 0.11 5.74 14.29
CA ILE A 171 0.77 7.04 14.45
C ILE A 171 1.10 7.29 15.91
N ASN A 172 0.14 7.08 16.81
CA ASN A 172 0.35 7.30 18.24
C ASN A 172 1.50 6.46 18.79
N ASN A 173 1.64 5.20 18.38
CA ASN A 173 2.77 4.38 18.78
C ASN A 173 4.08 4.94 18.23
N GLY A 174 4.14 5.29 16.95
CA GLY A 174 5.37 5.72 16.28
C GLY A 174 5.90 7.06 16.79
N ILE A 175 5.06 8.06 17.12
CA ILE A 175 5.50 9.37 17.63
C ILE A 175 6.08 9.33 19.03
N TYR A 176 5.86 8.24 19.76
CA TYR A 176 6.42 8.05 21.12
C TYR A 176 7.48 6.94 21.19
N THR A 177 7.89 6.40 20.03
CA THR A 177 8.89 5.33 19.96
C THR A 177 10.20 5.87 19.40
N ASP A 178 11.25 5.79 20.18
CA ASP A 178 12.63 6.15 19.81
C ASP A 178 13.45 4.90 19.48
N GLY A 179 14.70 5.10 19.02
CA GLY A 179 15.68 4.05 18.84
C GLY A 179 16.07 3.82 17.39
N ILE A 180 16.57 2.63 17.10
CA ILE A 180 17.08 2.22 15.78
C ILE A 180 16.13 1.18 15.19
N LEU A 181 15.84 1.31 13.89
CA LEU A 181 15.02 0.35 13.16
C LEU A 181 15.74 -1.00 12.98
N PRO A 182 15.02 -2.12 12.99
CA PRO A 182 15.61 -3.44 12.80
C PRO A 182 16.15 -3.61 11.37
N GLY A 183 17.07 -4.58 11.17
CA GLY A 183 17.55 -4.97 9.83
C GLY A 183 18.98 -4.57 9.49
N GLY A 184 19.67 -3.85 10.40
CA GLY A 184 21.13 -3.62 10.28
C GLY A 184 21.56 -2.40 9.47
N LEU A 185 20.63 -1.57 8.96
CA LEU A 185 20.96 -0.29 8.33
C LEU A 185 21.25 0.84 9.34
N ASN A 186 21.02 0.59 10.62
CA ASN A 186 21.19 1.56 11.70
C ASN A 186 20.39 2.86 11.51
N VAL A 187 19.23 2.78 10.86
CA VAL A 187 18.35 3.93 10.66
C VAL A 187 17.73 4.32 12.00
N VAL A 188 18.00 5.55 12.43
CA VAL A 188 17.43 6.12 13.65
C VAL A 188 15.99 6.58 13.37
N ARG A 189 15.07 6.27 14.27
CA ARG A 189 13.68 6.78 14.25
C ARG A 189 13.69 8.30 14.42
N LYS A 190 12.89 8.98 13.62
CA LYS A 190 12.82 10.44 13.56
C LYS A 190 11.43 11.00 13.92
N ALA A 191 10.40 10.14 13.92
CA ALA A 191 9.01 10.58 14.14
C ALA A 191 8.84 11.36 15.44
N SER A 192 9.38 10.86 16.55
CA SER A 192 9.33 11.51 17.85
C SER A 192 10.01 12.89 17.85
N LEU A 193 11.15 13.04 17.14
CA LEU A 193 11.86 14.31 17.04
C LEU A 193 11.04 15.38 16.31
N PHE A 194 10.39 15.00 15.20
CA PHE A 194 9.48 15.91 14.47
C PHE A 194 8.26 16.27 15.32
N TYR A 195 7.68 15.30 16.04
CA TYR A 195 6.54 15.56 16.91
C TYR A 195 6.89 16.48 18.08
N GLN A 196 8.06 16.30 18.70
CA GLN A 196 8.56 17.20 19.74
C GLN A 196 8.80 18.64 19.21
N LYS A 197 9.27 18.78 17.96
CA LYS A 197 9.38 20.09 17.32
C LYS A 197 8.02 20.72 17.09
N TYR A 198 7.04 19.95 16.61
CA TYR A 198 5.66 20.40 16.48
C TYR A 198 5.08 20.89 17.81
N MET A 199 5.30 20.15 18.91
CA MET A 199 4.83 20.56 20.25
C MET A 199 5.44 21.88 20.75
N LYS A 200 6.68 22.18 20.34
CA LYS A 200 7.36 23.44 20.69
C LYS A 200 6.98 24.60 19.77
N LYS A 201 6.81 24.33 18.49
CA LYS A 201 6.46 25.30 17.45
C LYS A 201 5.49 24.63 16.46
N PRO A 202 4.18 24.71 16.70
CA PRO A 202 3.18 24.12 15.83
C PRO A 202 3.29 24.66 14.38
N CYS A 203 3.48 23.79 13.42
CA CYS A 203 3.37 24.05 11.99
C CYS A 203 2.97 22.77 11.26
N LEU A 204 2.37 22.92 10.08
CA LEU A 204 1.89 21.81 9.26
C LEU A 204 3.00 20.81 8.97
N GLU A 205 4.14 21.27 8.52
CA GLU A 205 5.25 20.44 8.03
C GLU A 205 5.76 19.49 9.12
N TYR A 206 5.96 19.99 10.35
CA TYR A 206 6.41 19.14 11.46
C TYR A 206 5.40 18.06 11.81
N LEU A 207 4.10 18.39 11.76
CA LEU A 207 3.05 17.43 12.10
C LEU A 207 2.93 16.36 11.01
N VAL A 208 2.89 16.75 9.73
CA VAL A 208 2.81 15.83 8.58
C VAL A 208 4.01 14.89 8.57
N TYR A 209 5.24 15.43 8.72
CA TYR A 209 6.44 14.60 8.80
C TYR A 209 6.40 13.65 9.99
N ALA A 210 6.03 14.14 11.18
CA ALA A 210 5.92 13.29 12.37
C ALA A 210 4.99 12.09 12.14
N TYR A 211 3.83 12.31 11.54
CA TYR A 211 2.81 11.28 11.31
C TYR A 211 3.19 10.31 10.19
N ALA A 212 3.76 10.82 9.08
CA ALA A 212 4.23 9.98 7.98
C ALA A 212 5.39 9.07 8.41
N LEU A 213 6.37 9.65 9.11
CA LEU A 213 7.50 8.90 9.67
C LEU A 213 7.02 7.88 10.71
N ALA A 214 6.10 8.26 11.62
CA ALA A 214 5.57 7.36 12.63
C ALA A 214 4.98 6.09 12.02
N SER A 215 4.08 6.22 11.04
CA SER A 215 3.47 5.07 10.36
C SER A 215 4.51 4.24 9.61
N SER A 216 5.45 4.89 8.92
CA SER A 216 6.47 4.20 8.13
C SER A 216 7.51 3.48 9.00
N GLU A 217 7.89 4.05 10.14
CA GLU A 217 8.81 3.45 11.11
C GLU A 217 8.16 2.26 11.83
N GLU A 218 6.86 2.35 12.17
CA GLU A 218 6.09 1.21 12.69
C GLU A 218 6.00 0.09 11.65
N ASN A 219 5.74 0.43 10.37
CA ASN A 219 5.77 -0.52 9.28
C ASN A 219 7.13 -1.21 9.16
N ALA A 220 8.21 -0.44 9.11
CA ALA A 220 9.58 -0.96 8.99
C ALA A 220 9.99 -1.86 10.17
N SER A 221 9.38 -1.66 11.33
CA SER A 221 9.56 -2.48 12.53
C SER A 221 8.71 -3.75 12.56
N GLY A 222 7.89 -4.01 11.52
CA GLY A 222 7.03 -5.20 11.44
C GLY A 222 5.82 -5.13 12.36
N HIS A 223 5.37 -3.95 12.74
CA HIS A 223 4.21 -3.74 13.57
C HIS A 223 2.91 -3.70 12.75
N LEU A 224 1.78 -3.64 13.45
CA LEU A 224 0.46 -3.61 12.83
C LEU A 224 0.18 -2.23 12.24
N ILE A 225 -0.12 -2.20 10.93
CA ILE A 225 -0.42 -0.99 10.17
C ILE A 225 -1.66 -1.18 9.29
N VAL A 226 -2.06 -0.13 8.61
CA VAL A 226 -3.07 -0.17 7.55
C VAL A 226 -2.38 0.04 6.20
N THR A 227 -2.67 -0.81 5.21
CA THR A 227 -2.25 -0.55 3.82
C THR A 227 -2.99 0.65 3.23
N ALA A 228 -2.28 1.52 2.46
CA ALA A 228 -2.89 2.66 1.77
C ALA A 228 -2.02 3.10 0.55
N PRO A 229 -2.05 2.42 -0.62
CA PRO A 229 -2.66 1.13 -0.87
C PRO A 229 -1.80 -0.07 -0.45
N THR A 230 -0.52 0.14 -0.09
CA THR A 230 0.44 -0.90 0.33
C THR A 230 1.03 -0.62 1.71
N CYS A 231 1.78 -1.57 2.27
CA CYS A 231 2.54 -1.34 3.50
C CYS A 231 3.63 -0.27 3.31
N GLY A 232 4.34 -0.32 2.17
CA GLY A 232 5.44 0.63 1.88
C GLY A 232 5.00 2.09 1.80
N SER A 233 3.72 2.34 1.53
CA SER A 233 3.13 3.67 1.42
C SER A 233 2.12 4.01 2.54
N CYS A 234 2.09 3.20 3.61
CA CYS A 234 1.12 3.32 4.70
C CYS A 234 1.18 4.63 5.50
N GLY A 235 2.23 5.43 5.31
CA GLY A 235 2.42 6.70 6.01
C GLY A 235 1.75 7.89 5.33
N VAL A 236 1.54 7.85 4.00
CA VAL A 236 1.10 9.03 3.24
C VAL A 236 -0.31 9.47 3.62
N LEU A 237 -1.29 8.62 3.34
CA LEU A 237 -2.71 8.95 3.54
C LEU A 237 -3.04 9.29 5.00
N PRO A 238 -2.66 8.49 6.01
CA PRO A 238 -2.98 8.83 7.39
C PRO A 238 -2.26 10.08 7.88
N ALA A 239 -1.04 10.39 7.41
CA ALA A 239 -0.37 11.63 7.77
C ALA A 239 -1.12 12.85 7.26
N VAL A 240 -1.59 12.83 6.02
CA VAL A 240 -2.37 13.94 5.44
C VAL A 240 -3.68 14.11 6.19
N LEU A 241 -4.48 13.04 6.30
CA LEU A 241 -5.82 13.13 6.89
C LEU A 241 -5.79 13.48 8.38
N LEU A 242 -4.91 12.87 9.17
CA LEU A 242 -4.89 13.09 10.62
C LEU A 242 -4.19 14.40 11.03
N SER A 243 -3.24 14.90 10.22
CA SER A 243 -2.71 16.24 10.43
C SER A 243 -3.74 17.31 10.08
N TYR A 244 -4.47 17.15 8.96
CA TYR A 244 -5.56 18.04 8.58
C TYR A 244 -6.69 18.02 9.64
N GLN A 245 -7.10 16.82 10.08
CA GLN A 245 -8.08 16.64 11.14
C GLN A 245 -7.69 17.39 12.41
N LYS A 246 -6.45 17.23 12.86
CA LYS A 246 -5.96 17.85 14.10
C LYS A 246 -5.90 19.37 14.01
N LEU A 247 -5.44 19.92 12.88
CA LEU A 247 -5.28 21.37 12.71
C LEU A 247 -6.61 22.09 12.52
N ASN A 248 -7.61 21.43 11.92
CA ASN A 248 -8.89 22.02 11.56
C ASN A 248 -10.06 21.50 12.41
N ASN A 249 -9.80 20.66 13.42
CA ASN A 249 -10.82 20.04 14.30
C ASN A 249 -11.93 19.32 13.51
N ILE A 250 -11.56 18.58 12.47
CA ILE A 250 -12.50 17.84 11.62
C ILE A 250 -13.02 16.59 12.35
N PRO A 251 -14.34 16.33 12.38
CA PRO A 251 -14.91 15.16 13.02
C PRO A 251 -14.59 13.87 12.23
N ASP A 252 -14.61 12.71 12.92
CA ASP A 252 -14.23 11.42 12.35
C ASP A 252 -15.10 11.00 11.16
N ASP A 253 -16.38 11.29 11.14
CA ASP A 253 -17.28 10.99 10.03
C ASP A 253 -16.85 11.66 8.71
N LYS A 254 -16.33 12.88 8.75
CA LYS A 254 -15.74 13.53 7.58
C LYS A 254 -14.47 12.82 7.10
N ILE A 255 -13.64 12.35 8.03
CA ILE A 255 -12.46 11.54 7.69
C ILE A 255 -12.88 10.19 7.10
N ILE A 256 -13.93 9.56 7.61
CA ILE A 256 -14.48 8.33 7.02
C ILE A 256 -14.91 8.54 5.56
N ASN A 257 -15.60 9.64 5.28
CA ASN A 257 -16.00 9.98 3.91
C ASN A 257 -14.77 10.23 3.01
N SER A 258 -13.75 10.93 3.51
CA SER A 258 -12.51 11.14 2.75
C SER A 258 -11.73 9.84 2.51
N LEU A 259 -11.76 8.89 3.44
CA LEU A 259 -11.22 7.54 3.23
C LEU A 259 -11.97 6.76 2.13
N MET A 260 -13.29 6.97 1.99
CA MET A 260 -14.04 6.39 0.87
C MET A 260 -13.50 6.91 -0.46
N VAL A 261 -13.32 8.23 -0.59
CA VAL A 261 -12.77 8.86 -1.79
C VAL A 261 -11.36 8.36 -2.08
N ALA A 262 -10.48 8.34 -1.09
CA ALA A 262 -9.13 7.76 -1.22
C ALA A 262 -9.18 6.31 -1.70
N GLY A 263 -10.07 5.50 -1.13
CA GLY A 263 -10.26 4.10 -1.50
C GLY A 263 -10.69 3.92 -2.95
N LEU A 264 -11.56 4.80 -3.46
CA LEU A 264 -11.98 4.81 -4.86
C LEU A 264 -10.81 5.03 -5.81
N ILE A 265 -9.96 6.04 -5.54
CA ILE A 265 -8.76 6.33 -6.33
C ILE A 265 -7.80 5.12 -6.34
N GLY A 266 -7.45 4.60 -5.17
CA GLY A 266 -6.58 3.43 -5.07
C GLY A 266 -7.13 2.20 -5.81
N ASN A 267 -8.46 2.02 -5.78
CA ASN A 267 -9.14 0.91 -6.44
C ASN A 267 -9.16 1.06 -7.98
N LEU A 268 -9.28 2.27 -8.50
CA LEU A 268 -9.12 2.57 -9.93
C LEU A 268 -7.73 2.20 -10.42
N VAL A 269 -6.70 2.61 -9.71
CA VAL A 269 -5.31 2.27 -10.06
C VAL A 269 -5.08 0.76 -9.98
N LYS A 270 -5.51 0.10 -8.90
CA LYS A 270 -5.40 -1.36 -8.74
C LYS A 270 -6.11 -2.13 -9.87
N THR A 271 -7.22 -1.58 -10.39
CA THR A 271 -8.04 -2.23 -11.43
C THR A 271 -7.40 -2.09 -12.82
N ASN A 272 -6.83 -0.93 -13.15
CA ASN A 272 -6.38 -0.57 -14.49
C ASN A 272 -4.85 -0.66 -14.69
N ALA A 273 -4.11 -0.80 -13.59
CA ALA A 273 -2.66 -0.94 -13.57
C ALA A 273 -2.24 -1.91 -12.46
N SER A 274 -1.17 -1.59 -11.72
CA SER A 274 -0.73 -2.35 -10.54
C SER A 274 -0.37 -1.41 -9.38
N ILE A 275 -0.58 -1.90 -8.15
CA ILE A 275 -0.11 -1.26 -6.92
C ILE A 275 1.10 -2.00 -6.33
N SER A 276 1.79 -2.85 -7.11
CA SER A 276 2.95 -3.63 -6.67
C SER A 276 4.26 -2.98 -7.10
N GLY A 277 5.14 -2.67 -6.15
CA GLY A 277 6.48 -2.16 -6.44
C GLY A 277 7.31 -3.11 -7.31
N ALA A 278 7.06 -4.42 -7.21
CA ALA A 278 7.71 -5.45 -8.03
C ALA A 278 7.26 -5.44 -9.51
N GLU A 279 6.08 -4.88 -9.80
CA GLU A 279 5.56 -4.78 -11.17
C GLU A 279 5.82 -3.40 -11.79
N VAL A 280 5.50 -2.34 -11.06
CA VAL A 280 5.48 -0.97 -11.61
C VAL A 280 6.39 0.01 -10.87
N GLY A 281 7.21 -0.44 -9.92
CA GLY A 281 8.03 0.46 -9.11
C GLY A 281 7.22 1.20 -8.02
N CYS A 282 7.88 2.13 -7.33
CA CYS A 282 7.24 2.90 -6.26
C CYS A 282 6.18 3.92 -6.74
N GLN A 283 6.08 4.19 -8.03
CA GLN A 283 4.97 4.98 -8.57
C GLN A 283 3.61 4.31 -8.25
N GLY A 284 3.54 2.96 -8.27
CA GLY A 284 2.36 2.18 -7.89
C GLY A 284 2.08 2.14 -6.38
N GLU A 285 3.04 2.48 -5.55
CA GLU A 285 2.90 2.52 -4.08
C GLU A 285 2.78 3.96 -3.58
N ILE A 286 3.88 4.72 -3.59
CA ILE A 286 3.97 6.09 -3.09
C ILE A 286 3.19 7.06 -3.97
N GLY A 287 3.30 6.94 -5.30
CA GLY A 287 2.54 7.79 -6.23
C GLY A 287 1.04 7.62 -6.06
N VAL A 288 0.58 6.37 -5.98
CA VAL A 288 -0.83 6.06 -5.74
C VAL A 288 -1.28 6.56 -4.37
N ALA A 289 -0.47 6.39 -3.33
CA ALA A 289 -0.80 6.90 -1.99
C ALA A 289 -0.91 8.43 -1.95
N CYS A 290 -0.04 9.15 -2.68
CA CYS A 290 -0.13 10.59 -2.84
C CYS A 290 -1.42 11.00 -3.57
N SER A 291 -1.76 10.31 -4.66
CA SER A 291 -3.01 10.51 -5.42
C SER A 291 -4.26 10.30 -4.54
N MET A 292 -4.27 9.21 -3.76
CA MET A 292 -5.32 8.93 -2.78
C MET A 292 -5.45 10.03 -1.73
N ALA A 293 -4.31 10.51 -1.21
CA ALA A 293 -4.27 11.52 -0.17
C ALA A 293 -4.69 12.90 -0.68
N SER A 294 -4.28 13.27 -1.90
CA SER A 294 -4.67 14.52 -2.55
C SER A 294 -6.18 14.56 -2.81
N ALA A 295 -6.75 13.49 -3.38
CA ALA A 295 -8.19 13.38 -3.59
C ALA A 295 -8.98 13.46 -2.27
N ALA A 296 -8.49 12.79 -1.22
CA ALA A 296 -9.14 12.81 0.10
C ALA A 296 -9.07 14.19 0.76
N LEU A 297 -7.96 14.91 0.60
CA LEU A 297 -7.81 16.27 1.11
C LEU A 297 -8.72 17.25 0.36
N SER A 298 -8.77 17.17 -0.99
CA SER A 298 -9.66 17.97 -1.82
C SER A 298 -11.14 17.74 -1.45
N TYR A 299 -11.52 16.50 -1.12
CA TYR A 299 -12.85 16.23 -0.58
C TYR A 299 -13.11 16.96 0.74
N LEU A 300 -12.14 16.97 1.67
CA LEU A 300 -12.26 17.68 2.95
C LEU A 300 -12.35 19.20 2.77
N GLU A 301 -11.76 19.75 1.71
CA GLU A 301 -11.85 21.15 1.28
C GLU A 301 -13.13 21.46 0.47
N ASN A 302 -14.08 20.50 0.42
CA ASN A 302 -15.37 20.60 -0.27
C ASN A 302 -15.28 20.90 -1.78
N LYS A 303 -14.26 20.34 -2.44
CA LYS A 303 -14.08 20.44 -3.89
C LYS A 303 -15.10 19.57 -4.64
N THR A 304 -15.36 19.91 -5.91
CA THR A 304 -16.20 19.14 -6.82
C THR A 304 -15.57 17.79 -7.19
N ASN A 305 -16.35 16.86 -7.74
CA ASN A 305 -15.82 15.57 -8.19
C ASN A 305 -14.71 15.74 -9.26
N GLU A 306 -14.86 16.72 -10.16
CA GLU A 306 -13.90 17.07 -11.18
C GLU A 306 -12.59 17.62 -10.59
N GLU A 307 -12.66 18.48 -9.59
CA GLU A 307 -11.49 18.99 -8.87
C GLU A 307 -10.77 17.90 -8.07
N ILE A 308 -11.53 16.98 -7.46
CA ILE A 308 -11.00 15.82 -6.73
C ILE A 308 -10.26 14.87 -7.69
N GLU A 309 -10.83 14.64 -8.88
CA GLU A 309 -10.18 13.84 -9.93
C GLU A 309 -8.87 14.50 -10.38
N TYR A 310 -8.89 15.81 -10.63
CA TYR A 310 -7.70 16.56 -11.04
C TYR A 310 -6.60 16.55 -9.95
N ALA A 311 -6.97 16.69 -8.68
CA ALA A 311 -6.00 16.55 -7.58
C ALA A 311 -5.34 15.15 -7.57
N ALA A 312 -6.13 14.11 -7.80
CA ALA A 312 -5.61 12.75 -7.90
C ALA A 312 -4.69 12.56 -9.10
N GLU A 313 -5.01 13.18 -10.22
CA GLU A 313 -4.25 13.16 -11.47
C GLU A 313 -2.89 13.82 -11.29
N ILE A 314 -2.83 15.11 -10.87
CA ILE A 314 -1.57 15.84 -10.62
C ILE A 314 -0.67 15.06 -9.67
N ALA A 315 -1.22 14.55 -8.58
CA ALA A 315 -0.44 13.83 -7.60
C ALA A 315 0.19 12.57 -8.18
N LEU A 316 -0.49 11.83 -9.05
CA LEU A 316 0.04 10.60 -9.65
C LEU A 316 1.03 10.91 -10.77
N GLU A 317 0.76 11.87 -11.65
CA GLU A 317 1.63 12.20 -12.78
C GLU A 317 3.04 12.62 -12.34
N HIS A 318 3.14 13.36 -11.22
CA HIS A 318 4.42 13.83 -10.66
C HIS A 318 5.22 12.72 -9.93
N HIS A 319 4.69 11.51 -9.88
CA HIS A 319 5.36 10.32 -9.36
C HIS A 319 5.70 9.28 -10.44
N LEU A 320 5.39 9.55 -11.72
CA LEU A 320 5.71 8.65 -12.83
C LEU A 320 7.22 8.39 -12.93
N GLY A 321 7.60 7.15 -13.22
CA GLY A 321 8.99 6.72 -13.33
C GLY A 321 9.70 6.44 -12.00
N MET A 322 9.03 6.51 -10.86
CA MET A 322 9.65 6.28 -9.55
C MET A 322 10.04 4.81 -9.36
N THR A 323 11.35 4.56 -9.20
CA THR A 323 11.92 3.23 -8.98
C THR A 323 11.55 2.63 -7.62
N CYS A 324 11.61 1.29 -7.48
CA CYS A 324 11.54 0.58 -6.21
C CYS A 324 12.85 -0.20 -6.00
N ASP A 325 13.81 0.41 -5.33
CA ASP A 325 15.19 -0.04 -5.17
C ASP A 325 15.70 0.12 -3.72
N PRO A 326 14.99 -0.47 -2.73
CA PRO A 326 15.32 -0.30 -1.32
C PRO A 326 16.67 -0.93 -0.98
N ILE A 327 17.45 -0.24 -0.13
CA ILE A 327 18.75 -0.72 0.34
C ILE A 327 18.56 -2.00 1.16
N ASP A 328 19.34 -3.03 0.85
CA ASP A 328 19.27 -4.36 1.47
C ASP A 328 17.87 -5.00 1.44
N GLY A 329 16.99 -4.54 0.56
CA GLY A 329 15.59 -4.99 0.48
C GLY A 329 14.75 -4.57 1.68
N LEU A 330 15.23 -3.65 2.51
CA LEU A 330 14.52 -3.16 3.69
C LEU A 330 13.60 -1.99 3.34
N VAL A 331 12.35 -2.01 3.79
CA VAL A 331 11.38 -0.92 3.59
C VAL A 331 11.72 0.27 4.51
N GLN A 332 12.93 0.80 4.35
CA GLN A 332 13.50 1.88 5.16
C GLN A 332 14.04 3.00 4.29
N ILE A 333 15.07 2.75 3.48
CA ILE A 333 15.69 3.73 2.60
C ILE A 333 15.45 3.31 1.15
N PRO A 334 14.76 4.14 0.34
CA PRO A 334 14.23 5.49 0.62
C PRO A 334 12.78 5.52 1.11
N CYS A 335 12.16 4.40 1.42
CA CYS A 335 10.71 4.26 1.60
C CYS A 335 10.14 5.19 2.69
N ILE A 336 10.79 5.26 3.86
CA ILE A 336 10.32 6.08 4.99
C ILE A 336 10.26 7.56 4.60
N GLU A 337 11.32 8.07 3.98
CA GLU A 337 11.41 9.48 3.58
C GLU A 337 10.44 9.80 2.43
N ARG A 338 10.25 8.87 1.48
CA ARG A 338 9.25 9.02 0.40
C ARG A 338 7.84 9.22 0.91
N ASN A 339 7.44 8.52 2.00
CA ASN A 339 6.13 8.74 2.62
C ASN A 339 5.96 10.19 3.10
N ALA A 340 6.97 10.74 3.80
CA ALA A 340 6.90 12.11 4.32
C ALA A 340 6.87 13.16 3.21
N VAL A 341 7.70 12.99 2.16
CA VAL A 341 7.74 13.89 1.00
C VAL A 341 6.43 13.84 0.22
N ALA A 342 5.90 12.65 -0.05
CA ALA A 342 4.63 12.48 -0.76
C ALA A 342 3.43 13.03 0.03
N SER A 343 3.47 12.96 1.37
CA SER A 343 2.45 13.58 2.22
C SER A 343 2.42 15.11 2.07
N MET A 344 3.59 15.75 2.01
CA MET A 344 3.67 17.19 1.74
C MET A 344 3.25 17.54 0.32
N GLN A 345 3.55 16.67 -0.66
CA GLN A 345 3.11 16.87 -2.04
C GLN A 345 1.59 16.91 -2.16
N ALA A 346 0.86 16.10 -1.37
CA ALA A 346 -0.60 16.17 -1.36
C ALA A 346 -1.14 17.54 -0.94
N TYR A 347 -0.50 18.21 0.03
CA TYR A 347 -0.85 19.59 0.41
C TYR A 347 -0.46 20.61 -0.66
N ASN A 348 0.66 20.40 -1.38
CA ASN A 348 1.04 21.28 -2.49
C ASN A 348 0.04 21.16 -3.64
N VAL A 349 -0.42 19.97 -3.98
CA VAL A 349 -1.45 19.74 -5.00
C VAL A 349 -2.75 20.44 -4.63
N GLU A 350 -3.18 20.39 -3.35
CA GLU A 350 -4.40 21.09 -2.93
C GLU A 350 -4.30 22.62 -3.14
N LYS A 351 -3.12 23.21 -2.92
CA LYS A 351 -2.89 24.63 -3.21
C LYS A 351 -3.00 24.95 -4.70
N ASP A 352 -2.56 24.05 -5.56
CA ASP A 352 -2.70 24.20 -7.00
C ASP A 352 -4.17 24.16 -7.43
N ILE A 353 -4.93 23.17 -6.94
CA ILE A 353 -6.38 23.06 -7.18
C ILE A 353 -7.17 24.28 -6.67
N GLU A 354 -6.80 24.83 -5.53
CA GLU A 354 -7.41 26.06 -4.99
C GLU A 354 -7.31 27.24 -5.98
N LEU A 355 -6.21 27.32 -6.73
CA LEU A 355 -5.93 28.42 -7.63
C LEU A 355 -6.35 28.15 -9.09
N ALA A 356 -6.16 26.91 -9.57
CA ALA A 356 -6.37 26.54 -10.97
C ALA A 356 -7.79 26.03 -11.29
N GLY A 357 -8.51 25.52 -10.28
CA GLY A 357 -9.82 24.88 -10.46
C GLY A 357 -9.72 23.52 -11.14
N SER A 358 -10.72 23.11 -11.94
CA SER A 358 -10.83 21.76 -12.53
C SER A 358 -10.42 21.66 -14.01
N SER A 359 -9.87 22.73 -14.60
CA SER A 359 -9.50 22.72 -16.03
C SER A 359 -8.12 22.13 -16.26
N HIS A 360 -8.08 20.91 -16.80
CA HIS A 360 -6.83 20.22 -17.14
C HIS A 360 -6.92 19.47 -18.48
N ASN A 361 -5.76 19.10 -19.05
CA ASN A 361 -5.66 18.49 -20.37
C ASN A 361 -5.40 16.97 -20.34
N VAL A 362 -5.02 16.42 -19.20
CA VAL A 362 -4.72 15.01 -18.99
C VAL A 362 -5.67 14.48 -17.94
N THR A 363 -6.24 13.30 -18.15
CA THR A 363 -7.17 12.68 -17.19
C THR A 363 -6.44 11.69 -16.28
N LEU A 364 -6.98 11.45 -15.09
CA LEU A 364 -6.48 10.41 -14.19
C LEU A 364 -6.41 9.04 -14.89
N ASP A 365 -7.39 8.70 -15.72
CA ASP A 365 -7.37 7.45 -16.52
C ASP A 365 -6.16 7.37 -17.45
N SER A 366 -5.76 8.50 -18.05
CA SER A 366 -4.57 8.58 -18.90
C SER A 366 -3.29 8.41 -18.10
N VAL A 367 -3.19 9.05 -16.93
CA VAL A 367 -2.00 8.94 -16.06
C VAL A 367 -1.85 7.52 -15.51
N ILE A 368 -2.96 6.86 -15.13
CA ILE A 368 -2.94 5.44 -14.71
C ILE A 368 -2.40 4.55 -15.83
N LYS A 369 -2.82 4.78 -17.07
CA LYS A 369 -2.31 4.04 -18.23
C LYS A 369 -0.81 4.26 -18.44
N VAL A 370 -0.35 5.52 -18.38
CA VAL A 370 1.08 5.85 -18.49
C VAL A 370 1.89 5.24 -17.35
N MET A 371 1.33 5.19 -16.14
CA MET A 371 1.96 4.51 -15.00
C MET A 371 2.16 3.01 -15.25
N ASP A 372 1.17 2.32 -15.86
CA ASP A 372 1.31 0.90 -16.22
C ASP A 372 2.39 0.71 -17.31
N GLU A 373 2.39 1.56 -18.34
CA GLU A 373 3.38 1.53 -19.43
C GLU A 373 4.80 1.78 -18.90
N THR A 374 5.03 2.89 -18.18
CA THR A 374 6.34 3.21 -17.59
C THR A 374 6.80 2.16 -16.58
N GLY A 375 5.87 1.56 -15.82
CA GLY A 375 6.17 0.46 -14.92
C GLY A 375 6.72 -0.77 -15.63
N ARG A 376 6.17 -1.12 -16.79
CA ARG A 376 6.66 -2.22 -17.63
C ARG A 376 8.03 -1.90 -18.24
N ASP A 377 8.27 -0.65 -18.61
CA ASP A 377 9.53 -0.18 -19.20
C ASP A 377 10.66 -0.04 -18.16
N LEU A 378 10.32 0.11 -16.88
CA LEU A 378 11.34 0.05 -15.82
C LEU A 378 12.12 -1.26 -15.88
N HIS A 379 13.43 -1.15 -16.00
CA HIS A 379 14.29 -2.33 -15.94
C HIS A 379 14.10 -3.10 -14.62
N THR A 380 14.15 -4.43 -14.67
CA THR A 380 13.90 -5.32 -13.49
C THR A 380 14.73 -4.96 -12.26
N LYS A 381 15.96 -4.42 -12.43
CA LYS A 381 16.82 -3.97 -11.32
C LYS A 381 16.22 -2.80 -10.50
N TYR A 382 15.19 -2.13 -11.03
CA TYR A 382 14.50 -1.01 -10.39
C TYR A 382 13.10 -1.38 -9.85
N ARG A 383 12.74 -2.68 -9.88
CA ARG A 383 11.44 -3.20 -9.48
C ARG A 383 11.55 -4.19 -8.30
N GLU A 384 11.82 -3.66 -7.09
CA GLU A 384 11.87 -4.39 -5.82
C GLU A 384 12.80 -5.64 -5.85
N THR A 385 13.96 -5.54 -6.53
CA THR A 385 14.96 -6.63 -6.60
C THR A 385 16.23 -6.33 -5.81
N SER A 386 16.44 -5.06 -5.43
CA SER A 386 17.66 -4.56 -4.78
C SER A 386 18.97 -4.90 -5.53
N THR A 387 18.88 -5.06 -6.85
CA THR A 387 20.04 -5.38 -7.71
C THR A 387 20.56 -4.19 -8.49
N GLY A 388 20.01 -2.99 -8.28
CA GLY A 388 20.39 -1.74 -8.94
C GLY A 388 19.84 -0.53 -8.22
N GLY A 389 20.01 0.66 -8.80
CA GLY A 389 19.55 1.92 -8.21
C GLY A 389 20.22 2.22 -6.88
N LEU A 390 19.48 2.78 -5.94
CA LEU A 390 19.99 3.14 -4.61
C LEU A 390 20.54 1.92 -3.84
N ALA A 391 19.99 0.74 -4.07
CA ALA A 391 20.37 -0.48 -3.36
C ALA A 391 21.87 -0.83 -3.48
N ILE A 392 22.51 -0.47 -4.59
CA ILE A 392 23.93 -0.75 -4.83
C ILE A 392 24.87 0.41 -4.45
N HIS A 393 24.34 1.52 -3.93
CA HIS A 393 25.09 2.71 -3.56
C HIS A 393 25.10 2.97 -2.05
N LYS A 394 24.99 1.91 -1.24
CA LYS A 394 25.09 1.99 0.21
C LYS A 394 26.46 2.57 0.61
N LYS A 395 26.45 3.60 1.49
CA LYS A 395 27.69 4.00 2.17
C LYS A 395 28.13 2.86 3.08
N GLY A 396 29.42 2.48 2.95
CA GLY A 396 30.06 1.51 3.82
C GLY A 396 30.18 1.99 5.26
#